data_a85c5735206f0aba6944b978eabbefdc
#
_entry.id   a85c5735206f0aba6944b978eabbefdc
#
_cell.length_a   1.000
_cell.length_b   1.000
_cell.length_c   1.000
_cell.angle_alpha   90.00
_cell.angle_beta   90.00
_cell.angle_gamma   90.00
#
_symmetry.space_group_name_H-M   'P 1'
#
loop_
_entity.id
_entity.type
_entity.pdbx_description
1 polymer ?
#
loop_
_entity_poly.entity_id
_entity_poly.type
_entity_poly.pdbx_seq_one_letter_code
_entity_poly.pdbx_strand_id
1 'polypeptide(L)'
;MRVGNALKLACVGFGLGVLLRVVQMLYFFDYETGFYTDGGVMAWLSLGVPLAAAVAGGVLCFRSRRYFGPYVPRRNVLVGVVGLLSAAALLCSAALQFLGRGSAPSDLSYSGYNAATHQVIHTAFWAGCVLFGLVQLVVSVGFFTGKNTLEKAPLLYLTGVFWGLCYLVLVYVFYARSASFVENFFSVISAAALVLALFYLCKLFAGVDEEGAAKRLFVTGILAVVLTLTYTVPNLALLLLDRSYPGEIPPAIQLASLGVAAFLLLFLVTFRKYSLRRTPKGGTERPVPRHGARSQMGEGPAGPSPM
;
A
#
# COMPACT_ATOMS: atom_id res chain seq x y z
N MET A 1 18.58 11.44 -10.25
CA MET A 1 17.58 11.76 -11.28
C MET A 1 16.57 10.64 -11.55
N ARG A 2 16.97 9.35 -11.69
CA ARG A 2 16.07 8.24 -12.11
C ARG A 2 14.84 8.03 -11.21
N VAL A 3 15.00 7.96 -9.89
CA VAL A 3 13.86 7.78 -8.95
C VAL A 3 12.88 8.96 -9.00
N GLY A 4 13.38 10.18 -9.25
CA GLY A 4 12.53 11.34 -9.44
C GLY A 4 11.67 11.29 -10.69
N ASN A 5 12.27 10.80 -11.75
CA ASN A 5 11.55 10.62 -13.01
C ASN A 5 10.56 9.46 -12.91
N ALA A 6 10.91 8.40 -12.16
CA ALA A 6 10.00 7.29 -11.88
C ALA A 6 8.73 7.76 -11.16
N LEU A 7 8.87 8.57 -10.10
CA LEU A 7 7.71 9.13 -9.39
C LEU A 7 6.90 10.12 -10.25
N LYS A 8 7.56 10.93 -11.08
CA LYS A 8 6.84 11.80 -12.04
C LYS A 8 6.07 10.96 -13.05
N LEU A 9 6.70 9.91 -13.60
CA LEU A 9 6.05 8.98 -14.52
C LEU A 9 4.85 8.27 -13.85
N ALA A 10 4.99 7.86 -12.60
CA ALA A 10 3.90 7.29 -11.82
C ALA A 10 2.74 8.26 -11.64
N CYS A 11 3.01 9.54 -11.31
CA CYS A 11 1.97 10.56 -11.17
C CYS A 11 1.27 10.84 -12.51
N VAL A 12 2.01 10.89 -13.62
CA VAL A 12 1.43 11.05 -14.96
C VAL A 12 0.60 9.82 -15.32
N GLY A 13 1.13 8.60 -15.09
CA GLY A 13 0.42 7.34 -15.35
C GLY A 13 -0.87 7.23 -14.54
N PHE A 14 -0.83 7.59 -13.27
CA PHE A 14 -2.01 7.68 -12.43
C PHE A 14 -3.03 8.70 -12.97
N GLY A 15 -2.61 9.91 -13.26
CA GLY A 15 -3.51 10.96 -13.80
C GLY A 15 -4.18 10.54 -15.11
N LEU A 16 -3.42 10.00 -16.05
CA LEU A 16 -3.95 9.46 -17.30
C LEU A 16 -4.89 8.26 -17.06
N GLY A 17 -4.52 7.36 -16.16
CA GLY A 17 -5.34 6.21 -15.80
C GLY A 17 -6.70 6.62 -15.23
N VAL A 18 -6.71 7.56 -14.28
CA VAL A 18 -7.97 8.11 -13.72
C VAL A 18 -8.83 8.75 -14.82
N LEU A 19 -8.23 9.56 -15.68
CA LEU A 19 -8.96 10.22 -16.76
C LEU A 19 -9.56 9.21 -17.75
N LEU A 20 -8.77 8.24 -18.20
CA LEU A 20 -9.24 7.18 -19.09
C LEU A 20 -10.35 6.34 -18.42
N ARG A 21 -10.21 6.06 -17.13
CA ARG A 21 -11.21 5.30 -16.35
C ARG A 21 -12.51 6.06 -16.22
N VAL A 22 -12.46 7.36 -15.94
CA VAL A 22 -13.67 8.22 -15.91
C VAL A 22 -14.35 8.24 -17.26
N VAL A 23 -13.60 8.42 -18.36
CA VAL A 23 -14.14 8.38 -19.72
C VAL A 23 -14.79 7.02 -20.02
N GLN A 24 -14.11 5.92 -19.67
CA GLN A 24 -14.66 4.57 -19.82
C GLN A 24 -15.99 4.42 -19.11
N MET A 25 -16.07 4.81 -17.85
CA MET A 25 -17.29 4.66 -17.05
C MET A 25 -18.44 5.56 -17.50
N LEU A 26 -18.15 6.74 -18.07
CA LEU A 26 -19.19 7.65 -18.49
C LEU A 26 -19.73 7.34 -19.89
N TYR A 27 -18.92 6.83 -20.81
CA TYR A 27 -19.27 6.73 -22.23
C TYR A 27 -19.22 5.31 -22.79
N PHE A 28 -18.48 4.38 -22.17
CA PHE A 28 -18.23 3.04 -22.68
C PHE A 28 -18.74 1.93 -21.78
N PHE A 29 -19.54 2.29 -20.78
CA PHE A 29 -20.17 1.34 -19.87
C PHE A 29 -21.67 1.53 -19.86
N ASP A 30 -22.41 0.46 -20.13
CA ASP A 30 -23.86 0.44 -20.07
C ASP A 30 -24.30 -0.02 -18.67
N TYR A 31 -24.92 0.88 -17.91
CA TYR A 31 -25.38 0.66 -16.55
C TYR A 31 -26.65 -0.21 -16.49
N GLU A 32 -27.41 -0.36 -17.59
CA GLU A 32 -28.60 -1.18 -17.64
C GLU A 32 -28.25 -2.65 -17.86
N THR A 33 -27.32 -2.92 -18.77
CA THR A 33 -26.91 -4.30 -19.10
C THR A 33 -25.71 -4.79 -18.31
N GLY A 34 -24.90 -3.85 -17.72
CA GLY A 34 -23.68 -4.18 -17.00
C GLY A 34 -22.51 -4.59 -17.91
N PHE A 35 -22.57 -4.29 -19.21
CA PHE A 35 -21.54 -4.65 -20.18
C PHE A 35 -20.83 -3.40 -20.77
N TYR A 36 -19.64 -3.65 -21.35
CA TYR A 36 -18.94 -2.62 -22.12
C TYR A 36 -19.54 -2.49 -23.51
N THR A 37 -19.79 -1.23 -23.93
CA THR A 37 -20.31 -0.95 -25.26
C THR A 37 -19.28 -1.08 -26.37
N ASP A 38 -17.97 -1.05 -26.01
CA ASP A 38 -16.83 -1.11 -26.92
C ASP A 38 -16.10 -2.47 -26.90
N GLY A 39 -16.72 -3.51 -26.35
CA GLY A 39 -16.08 -4.82 -26.16
C GLY A 39 -14.93 -4.84 -25.16
N GLY A 40 -14.82 -3.81 -24.30
CA GLY A 40 -13.83 -3.72 -23.22
C GLY A 40 -12.49 -3.10 -23.62
N VAL A 41 -12.35 -2.55 -24.81
CA VAL A 41 -11.10 -1.93 -25.27
C VAL A 41 -10.68 -0.78 -24.36
N MET A 42 -11.62 0.11 -23.99
CA MET A 42 -11.34 1.19 -23.05
C MET A 42 -11.01 0.72 -21.65
N ALA A 43 -11.58 -0.42 -21.21
CA ALA A 43 -11.23 -1.03 -19.93
C ALA A 43 -9.76 -1.49 -19.91
N TRP A 44 -9.29 -2.13 -20.97
CA TRP A 44 -7.89 -2.50 -21.11
C TRP A 44 -6.95 -1.30 -21.20
N LEU A 45 -7.33 -0.24 -21.90
CA LEU A 45 -6.54 0.99 -22.00
C LEU A 45 -6.45 1.72 -20.65
N SER A 46 -7.59 1.87 -19.95
CA SER A 46 -7.65 2.59 -18.67
C SER A 46 -6.79 1.98 -17.57
N LEU A 47 -6.54 0.67 -17.64
CA LEU A 47 -5.73 -0.07 -16.68
C LEU A 47 -4.35 -0.44 -17.21
N GLY A 48 -4.23 -0.74 -18.50
CA GLY A 48 -2.98 -1.10 -19.15
C GLY A 48 -1.98 0.06 -19.22
N VAL A 49 -2.46 1.28 -19.52
CA VAL A 49 -1.59 2.47 -19.58
C VAL A 49 -0.96 2.79 -18.21
N PRO A 50 -1.71 2.91 -17.10
CA PRO A 50 -1.11 3.12 -15.80
C PRO A 50 -0.25 1.95 -15.32
N LEU A 51 -0.60 0.70 -15.65
CA LEU A 51 0.24 -0.45 -15.37
C LEU A 51 1.60 -0.34 -16.08
N ALA A 52 1.60 -0.01 -17.37
CA ALA A 52 2.84 0.17 -18.13
C ALA A 52 3.69 1.32 -17.56
N ALA A 53 3.08 2.44 -17.17
CA ALA A 53 3.77 3.55 -16.52
C ALA A 53 4.34 3.15 -15.15
N ALA A 54 3.60 2.37 -14.35
CA ALA A 54 4.07 1.87 -13.06
C ALA A 54 5.22 0.89 -13.20
N VAL A 55 5.15 -0.05 -14.15
CA VAL A 55 6.24 -0.99 -14.46
C VAL A 55 7.48 -0.25 -14.93
N ALA A 56 7.34 0.70 -15.87
CA ALA A 56 8.45 1.53 -16.34
C ALA A 56 9.08 2.33 -15.19
N GLY A 57 8.25 2.92 -14.30
CA GLY A 57 8.69 3.59 -13.09
C GLY A 57 9.45 2.64 -12.15
N GLY A 58 8.95 1.43 -11.94
CA GLY A 58 9.59 0.37 -11.16
C GLY A 58 10.97 -0.01 -11.72
N VAL A 59 11.06 -0.22 -13.05
CA VAL A 59 12.35 -0.51 -13.72
C VAL A 59 13.35 0.63 -13.57
N LEU A 60 12.90 1.90 -13.69
CA LEU A 60 13.76 3.06 -13.45
C LEU A 60 14.27 3.11 -12.00
N CYS A 61 13.43 2.76 -11.03
CA CYS A 61 13.84 2.65 -9.62
C CYS A 61 14.82 1.50 -9.43
N PHE A 62 14.53 0.32 -9.98
CA PHE A 62 15.40 -0.86 -9.86
C PHE A 62 16.79 -0.64 -10.47
N ARG A 63 16.87 0.01 -11.63
CA ARG A 63 18.12 0.37 -12.31
C ARG A 63 18.84 1.59 -11.72
N SER A 64 18.28 2.20 -10.66
CA SER A 64 18.94 3.33 -9.99
C SER A 64 20.16 2.82 -9.21
N ARG A 65 21.32 3.41 -9.49
CA ARG A 65 22.59 3.15 -8.76
C ARG A 65 22.73 4.03 -7.51
N ARG A 66 21.68 4.69 -7.05
CA ARG A 66 21.72 5.50 -5.84
C ARG A 66 21.61 4.61 -4.62
N TYR A 67 22.40 4.93 -3.61
CA TYR A 67 22.34 4.33 -2.30
C TYR A 67 21.11 4.86 -1.56
N PHE A 68 20.31 3.96 -1.02
CA PHE A 68 19.20 4.31 -0.14
C PHE A 68 19.73 4.24 1.29
N GLY A 69 19.83 5.39 1.93
CA GLY A 69 20.25 5.45 3.33
C GLY A 69 19.21 4.85 4.27
N PRO A 70 19.62 4.62 5.54
CA PRO A 70 18.69 4.11 6.54
C PRO A 70 17.49 5.04 6.73
N TYR A 71 16.36 4.45 7.10
CA TYR A 71 15.19 5.22 7.49
C TYR A 71 15.48 5.97 8.80
N VAL A 72 15.51 7.28 8.70
CA VAL A 72 15.63 8.15 9.87
C VAL A 72 14.30 8.85 10.06
N PRO A 73 13.60 8.61 11.18
CA PRO A 73 12.35 9.30 11.46
C PRO A 73 12.58 10.81 11.52
N ARG A 74 11.76 11.56 10.80
CA ARG A 74 11.80 13.03 10.76
C ARG A 74 10.40 13.57 10.89
N ARG A 75 10.28 14.71 11.58
CA ARG A 75 9.02 15.43 11.66
C ARG A 75 8.52 15.81 10.27
N ASN A 76 7.34 15.32 9.92
CA ASN A 76 6.65 15.65 8.68
C ASN A 76 5.15 15.68 8.89
N VAL A 77 4.62 16.89 9.05
CA VAL A 77 3.20 17.12 9.34
C VAL A 77 2.31 16.58 8.21
N LEU A 78 2.74 16.75 6.96
CA LEU A 78 1.92 16.32 5.82
C LEU A 78 1.73 14.80 5.77
N VAL A 79 2.82 14.03 5.97
CA VAL A 79 2.73 12.56 6.07
C VAL A 79 1.92 12.13 7.28
N GLY A 80 2.06 12.86 8.41
CA GLY A 80 1.27 12.61 9.62
C GLY A 80 -0.22 12.81 9.38
N VAL A 81 -0.63 13.90 8.73
CA VAL A 81 -2.05 14.18 8.42
C VAL A 81 -2.63 13.12 7.49
N VAL A 82 -1.93 12.80 6.37
CA VAL A 82 -2.43 11.75 5.46
C VAL A 82 -2.41 10.37 6.10
N GLY A 83 -1.46 10.12 7.01
CA GLY A 83 -1.46 8.91 7.83
C GLY A 83 -2.70 8.83 8.75
N LEU A 84 -3.11 9.95 9.39
CA LEU A 84 -4.36 10.01 10.16
C LEU A 84 -5.60 9.80 9.29
N LEU A 85 -5.64 10.39 8.09
CA LEU A 85 -6.72 10.16 7.14
C LEU A 85 -6.79 8.70 6.68
N SER A 86 -5.63 8.07 6.45
CA SER A 86 -5.55 6.65 6.15
C SER A 86 -6.07 5.78 7.29
N ALA A 87 -5.69 6.09 8.53
CA ALA A 87 -6.20 5.40 9.71
C ALA A 87 -7.72 5.58 9.87
N ALA A 88 -8.22 6.81 9.66
CA ALA A 88 -9.64 7.10 9.68
C ALA A 88 -10.40 6.32 8.60
N ALA A 89 -9.85 6.22 7.38
CA ALA A 89 -10.42 5.44 6.28
C ALA A 89 -10.51 3.94 6.61
N LEU A 90 -9.46 3.37 7.24
CA LEU A 90 -9.47 1.97 7.70
C LEU A 90 -10.53 1.72 8.78
N LEU A 91 -10.59 2.60 9.79
CA LEU A 91 -11.56 2.47 10.89
C LEU A 91 -12.99 2.73 10.41
N CYS A 92 -13.20 3.69 9.53
CA CYS A 92 -14.49 3.94 8.90
C CYS A 92 -14.94 2.76 8.04
N SER A 93 -14.02 2.17 7.26
CA SER A 93 -14.27 0.92 6.53
C SER A 93 -14.71 -0.20 7.47
N ALA A 94 -14.03 -0.38 8.60
CA ALA A 94 -14.41 -1.36 9.61
C ALA A 94 -15.81 -1.09 10.19
N ALA A 95 -16.12 0.17 10.50
CA ALA A 95 -17.44 0.56 11.02
C ALA A 95 -18.56 0.29 10.00
N LEU A 96 -18.37 0.67 8.74
CA LEU A 96 -19.34 0.42 7.66
C LEU A 96 -19.57 -1.06 7.44
N GLN A 97 -18.51 -1.89 7.47
CA GLN A 97 -18.64 -3.34 7.36
C GLN A 97 -19.36 -3.96 8.56
N PHE A 98 -19.15 -3.41 9.76
CA PHE A 98 -19.86 -3.87 10.94
C PHE A 98 -21.35 -3.55 10.86
N LEU A 99 -21.71 -2.36 10.42
CA LEU A 99 -23.12 -1.95 10.23
C LEU A 99 -23.79 -2.73 9.09
N GLY A 100 -23.06 -3.07 8.02
CA GLY A 100 -23.54 -3.85 6.88
C GLY A 100 -23.59 -5.36 7.08
N ARG A 101 -23.23 -5.89 8.25
CA ARG A 101 -23.21 -7.35 8.52
C ARG A 101 -24.53 -8.06 8.34
N GLY A 102 -25.67 -7.34 8.38
CA GLY A 102 -27.00 -7.90 8.11
C GLY A 102 -27.38 -8.00 6.63
N SER A 103 -26.66 -7.35 5.76
CA SER A 103 -26.89 -7.34 4.32
C SER A 103 -25.87 -8.25 3.65
N ALA A 104 -26.10 -9.57 3.66
CA ALA A 104 -25.35 -10.44 2.77
C ALA A 104 -25.66 -10.00 1.33
N PRO A 105 -24.64 -9.79 0.47
CA PRO A 105 -24.91 -9.51 -0.94
C PRO A 105 -25.77 -10.63 -1.49
N SER A 106 -26.93 -10.29 -2.05
CA SER A 106 -27.89 -11.22 -2.65
C SER A 106 -27.25 -12.12 -3.72
N ASP A 107 -26.12 -11.69 -4.26
CA ASP A 107 -25.41 -12.32 -5.37
C ASP A 107 -24.46 -13.45 -4.93
N LEU A 108 -24.19 -13.58 -3.62
CA LEU A 108 -23.33 -14.65 -3.10
C LEU A 108 -23.97 -16.05 -3.19
N SER A 109 -25.29 -16.13 -3.27
CA SER A 109 -25.99 -17.40 -3.49
C SER A 109 -25.65 -18.03 -4.85
N TYR A 110 -25.24 -17.22 -5.82
CA TYR A 110 -24.86 -17.69 -7.17
C TYR A 110 -23.46 -18.30 -7.23
N SER A 111 -22.62 -18.06 -6.24
CA SER A 111 -21.20 -18.42 -6.29
C SER A 111 -20.86 -19.80 -5.71
N GLY A 112 -21.82 -20.53 -5.17
CA GLY A 112 -21.59 -21.86 -4.56
C GLY A 112 -20.69 -21.83 -3.31
N TYR A 113 -20.49 -20.65 -2.68
CA TYR A 113 -19.71 -20.53 -1.45
C TYR A 113 -20.55 -20.83 -0.21
N ASN A 114 -19.90 -21.51 0.72
CA ASN A 114 -20.45 -21.69 2.05
C ASN A 114 -20.47 -20.32 2.77
N ALA A 115 -21.61 -19.92 3.29
CA ALA A 115 -21.79 -18.69 4.06
C ALA A 115 -20.79 -18.57 5.23
N ALA A 116 -20.39 -19.70 5.82
CA ALA A 116 -19.38 -19.73 6.87
C ALA A 116 -17.99 -19.25 6.39
N THR A 117 -17.56 -19.66 5.20
CA THR A 117 -16.27 -19.22 4.64
C THR A 117 -16.26 -17.72 4.37
N HIS A 118 -17.36 -17.19 3.82
CA HIS A 118 -17.52 -15.75 3.62
C HIS A 118 -17.42 -14.99 4.94
N GLN A 119 -18.13 -15.44 5.97
CA GLN A 119 -18.13 -14.80 7.27
C GLN A 119 -16.73 -14.79 7.94
N VAL A 120 -15.98 -15.89 7.82
CA VAL A 120 -14.60 -16.00 8.36
C VAL A 120 -13.67 -14.99 7.67
N ILE A 121 -13.64 -14.96 6.33
CA ILE A 121 -12.75 -14.08 5.56
C ILE A 121 -13.12 -12.61 5.80
N HIS A 122 -14.41 -12.28 5.80
CA HIS A 122 -14.88 -10.93 6.11
C HIS A 122 -14.52 -10.50 7.55
N THR A 123 -14.65 -11.39 8.51
CA THR A 123 -14.28 -11.11 9.91
C THR A 123 -12.77 -10.89 10.06
N ALA A 124 -11.96 -11.71 9.38
CA ALA A 124 -10.50 -11.53 9.37
C ALA A 124 -10.09 -10.18 8.74
N PHE A 125 -10.72 -9.81 7.61
CA PHE A 125 -10.46 -8.52 6.98
C PHE A 125 -10.91 -7.34 7.86
N TRP A 126 -12.08 -7.44 8.49
CA TRP A 126 -12.57 -6.46 9.45
C TRP A 126 -11.61 -6.26 10.63
N ALA A 127 -11.17 -7.37 11.24
CA ALA A 127 -10.17 -7.32 12.31
C ALA A 127 -8.85 -6.70 11.84
N GLY A 128 -8.41 -7.02 10.63
CA GLY A 128 -7.26 -6.39 9.99
C GLY A 128 -7.42 -4.88 9.82
N CYS A 129 -8.59 -4.39 9.41
CA CYS A 129 -8.87 -2.95 9.30
C CYS A 129 -8.76 -2.25 10.66
N VAL A 130 -9.31 -2.85 11.72
CA VAL A 130 -9.24 -2.28 13.08
C VAL A 130 -7.79 -2.26 13.58
N LEU A 131 -7.10 -3.41 13.54
CA LEU A 131 -5.73 -3.52 14.05
C LEU A 131 -4.77 -2.61 13.29
N PHE A 132 -4.81 -2.64 11.96
CA PHE A 132 -3.94 -1.79 11.15
C PHE A 132 -4.31 -0.31 11.29
N GLY A 133 -5.60 0.04 11.38
CA GLY A 133 -6.06 1.40 11.62
C GLY A 133 -5.50 1.99 12.92
N LEU A 134 -5.54 1.23 14.02
CA LEU A 134 -4.97 1.65 15.30
C LEU A 134 -3.43 1.82 15.23
N VAL A 135 -2.74 0.87 14.60
CA VAL A 135 -1.28 0.97 14.41
C VAL A 135 -0.94 2.16 13.53
N GLN A 136 -1.70 2.42 12.48
CA GLN A 136 -1.51 3.56 11.59
C GLN A 136 -1.70 4.91 12.30
N LEU A 137 -2.62 5.00 13.28
CA LEU A 137 -2.73 6.17 14.17
C LEU A 137 -1.43 6.41 14.93
N VAL A 138 -0.88 5.37 15.56
CA VAL A 138 0.37 5.47 16.34
C VAL A 138 1.54 5.86 15.42
N VAL A 139 1.63 5.29 14.23
CA VAL A 139 2.65 5.64 13.22
C VAL A 139 2.51 7.11 12.80
N SER A 140 1.28 7.59 12.62
CA SER A 140 1.01 8.98 12.25
C SER A 140 1.47 9.97 13.33
N VAL A 141 1.26 9.66 14.60
CA VAL A 141 1.81 10.43 15.74
C VAL A 141 3.33 10.47 15.67
N GLY A 142 3.98 9.39 15.27
CA GLY A 142 5.43 9.34 15.05
C GLY A 142 5.91 10.35 14.02
N PHE A 143 5.16 10.58 12.94
CA PHE A 143 5.50 11.62 11.95
C PHE A 143 5.31 13.05 12.47
N PHE A 144 4.41 13.30 13.38
CA PHE A 144 4.28 14.62 14.01
C PHE A 144 5.41 14.90 15.00
N THR A 145 5.82 13.90 15.76
CA THR A 145 6.86 14.03 16.79
C THR A 145 8.29 13.85 16.23
N GLY A 146 8.43 13.26 15.05
CA GLY A 146 9.72 12.92 14.45
C GLY A 146 10.43 11.75 15.13
N LYS A 147 9.69 10.90 15.86
CA LYS A 147 10.20 9.73 16.57
C LYS A 147 9.62 8.44 16.00
N ASN A 148 10.37 7.35 16.10
CA ASN A 148 9.83 6.03 15.81
C ASN A 148 9.03 5.53 17.02
N THR A 149 7.71 5.65 16.96
CA THR A 149 6.81 5.32 18.08
C THR A 149 6.75 3.84 18.40
N LEU A 150 7.01 2.97 17.41
CA LEU A 150 6.95 1.51 17.55
C LEU A 150 8.33 0.84 17.54
N GLU A 151 9.40 1.57 17.89
CA GLU A 151 10.76 1.03 17.92
C GLU A 151 10.88 -0.17 18.88
N LYS A 152 10.14 -0.14 20.00
CA LYS A 152 10.13 -1.20 21.01
C LYS A 152 9.27 -2.42 20.62
N ALA A 153 8.36 -2.27 19.67
CA ALA A 153 7.43 -3.32 19.24
C ALA A 153 7.32 -3.40 17.71
N PRO A 154 8.42 -3.73 17.00
CA PRO A 154 8.46 -3.69 15.54
C PRO A 154 7.51 -4.69 14.87
N LEU A 155 7.08 -5.74 15.58
CA LEU A 155 6.11 -6.71 15.09
C LEU A 155 4.74 -6.09 14.80
N LEU A 156 4.39 -4.96 15.45
CA LEU A 156 3.13 -4.27 15.19
C LEU A 156 3.05 -3.72 13.75
N TYR A 157 4.17 -3.45 13.09
CA TYR A 157 4.14 -3.06 11.68
C TYR A 157 3.62 -4.18 10.75
N LEU A 158 3.67 -5.46 11.19
CA LEU A 158 3.11 -6.59 10.42
C LEU A 158 1.58 -6.55 10.32
N THR A 159 0.89 -5.79 11.16
CA THR A 159 -0.57 -5.63 11.05
C THR A 159 -1.00 -5.09 9.69
N GLY A 160 -0.20 -4.22 9.08
CA GLY A 160 -0.44 -3.74 7.71
C GLY A 160 -0.31 -4.86 6.67
N VAL A 161 0.65 -5.76 6.84
CA VAL A 161 0.82 -6.93 5.96
C VAL A 161 -0.33 -7.91 6.16
N PHE A 162 -0.74 -8.16 7.40
CA PHE A 162 -1.89 -9.00 7.73
C PHE A 162 -3.17 -8.47 7.08
N TRP A 163 -3.45 -7.15 7.23
CA TRP A 163 -4.57 -6.51 6.56
C TRP A 163 -4.50 -6.68 5.04
N GLY A 164 -3.32 -6.45 4.45
CA GLY A 164 -3.12 -6.60 3.01
C GLY A 164 -3.36 -8.01 2.52
N LEU A 165 -2.92 -9.03 3.26
CA LEU A 165 -3.19 -10.45 2.94
C LEU A 165 -4.68 -10.76 3.01
N CYS A 166 -5.38 -10.29 4.06
CA CYS A 166 -6.83 -10.45 4.16
C CYS A 166 -7.57 -9.76 3.00
N TYR A 167 -7.10 -8.56 2.62
CA TYR A 167 -7.62 -7.83 1.46
C TYR A 167 -7.40 -8.60 0.15
N LEU A 168 -6.20 -9.12 -0.08
CA LEU A 168 -5.89 -9.92 -1.27
C LEU A 168 -6.76 -11.17 -1.35
N VAL A 169 -6.89 -11.91 -0.25
CA VAL A 169 -7.72 -13.12 -0.18
C VAL A 169 -9.18 -12.77 -0.44
N LEU A 170 -9.67 -11.70 0.17
CA LEU A 170 -11.05 -11.25 -0.01
C LEU A 170 -11.33 -10.89 -1.48
N VAL A 171 -10.45 -10.09 -2.11
CA VAL A 171 -10.59 -9.69 -3.52
C VAL A 171 -10.50 -10.90 -4.43
N TYR A 172 -9.53 -11.78 -4.23
CA TYR A 172 -9.33 -12.96 -5.06
C TYR A 172 -10.50 -13.96 -4.97
N VAL A 173 -10.95 -14.24 -3.75
CA VAL A 173 -11.96 -15.28 -3.51
C VAL A 173 -13.36 -14.84 -3.91
N PHE A 174 -13.73 -13.58 -3.63
CA PHE A 174 -15.13 -13.14 -3.81
C PHE A 174 -15.34 -12.22 -5.02
N TYR A 175 -14.33 -11.40 -5.37
CA TYR A 175 -14.52 -10.35 -6.37
C TYR A 175 -13.79 -10.59 -7.69
N ALA A 176 -12.84 -11.53 -7.76
CA ALA A 176 -12.07 -11.81 -8.99
C ALA A 176 -12.71 -12.90 -9.88
N ARG A 177 -13.89 -13.40 -9.55
CA ARG A 177 -14.49 -14.56 -10.22
C ARG A 177 -15.13 -14.26 -11.55
N SER A 178 -15.67 -13.09 -11.73
CA SER A 178 -16.25 -12.72 -13.01
C SER A 178 -15.14 -12.45 -14.01
N ALA A 179 -14.92 -13.40 -14.92
CA ALA A 179 -13.97 -13.26 -16.03
C ALA A 179 -14.38 -12.14 -17.01
N SER A 180 -15.61 -11.64 -16.88
CA SER A 180 -16.16 -10.62 -17.77
C SER A 180 -15.58 -9.22 -17.50
N PHE A 181 -14.98 -9.00 -16.31
CA PHE A 181 -14.47 -7.70 -15.92
C PHE A 181 -12.95 -7.68 -15.85
N VAL A 182 -12.34 -6.94 -16.76
CA VAL A 182 -10.89 -6.68 -16.78
C VAL A 182 -10.41 -6.08 -15.45
N GLU A 183 -11.27 -5.31 -14.80
CA GLU A 183 -11.02 -4.68 -13.51
C GLU A 183 -10.71 -5.67 -12.40
N ASN A 184 -11.34 -6.84 -12.41
CA ASN A 184 -11.12 -7.86 -11.38
C ASN A 184 -9.70 -8.41 -11.42
N PHE A 185 -9.15 -8.60 -12.63
CA PHE A 185 -7.75 -9.00 -12.80
C PHE A 185 -6.79 -7.93 -12.27
N PHE A 186 -7.03 -6.66 -12.58
CA PHE A 186 -6.18 -5.56 -12.12
C PHE A 186 -6.32 -5.30 -10.62
N SER A 187 -7.51 -5.53 -10.04
CA SER A 187 -7.72 -5.40 -8.59
C SER A 187 -6.90 -6.42 -7.81
N VAL A 188 -6.77 -7.66 -8.30
CA VAL A 188 -5.92 -8.69 -7.71
C VAL A 188 -4.43 -8.30 -7.79
N ILE A 189 -3.96 -7.82 -8.96
CA ILE A 189 -2.58 -7.36 -9.12
C ILE A 189 -2.30 -6.17 -8.19
N SER A 190 -3.24 -5.23 -8.10
CA SER A 190 -3.16 -4.08 -7.20
C SER A 190 -3.07 -4.51 -5.73
N ALA A 191 -3.92 -5.44 -5.30
CA ALA A 191 -3.90 -5.98 -3.95
C ALA A 191 -2.58 -6.71 -3.64
N ALA A 192 -2.08 -7.54 -4.56
CA ALA A 192 -0.79 -8.23 -4.40
C ALA A 192 0.38 -7.23 -4.31
N ALA A 193 0.39 -6.20 -5.17
CA ALA A 193 1.40 -5.14 -5.11
C ALA A 193 1.33 -4.37 -3.79
N LEU A 194 0.13 -4.13 -3.26
CA LEU A 194 -0.09 -3.45 -1.98
C LEU A 194 0.45 -4.27 -0.81
N VAL A 195 0.21 -5.59 -0.77
CA VAL A 195 0.81 -6.50 0.21
C VAL A 195 2.33 -6.41 0.21
N LEU A 196 2.94 -6.50 -0.98
CA LEU A 196 4.39 -6.42 -1.10
C LEU A 196 4.93 -5.04 -0.66
N ALA A 197 4.23 -3.96 -1.01
CA ALA A 197 4.62 -2.62 -0.59
C ALA A 197 4.55 -2.46 0.94
N LEU A 198 3.48 -2.95 1.57
CA LEU A 198 3.33 -2.94 3.03
C LEU A 198 4.37 -3.81 3.73
N PHE A 199 4.71 -4.96 3.15
CA PHE A 199 5.77 -5.82 3.67
C PHE A 199 7.14 -5.11 3.66
N TYR A 200 7.51 -4.46 2.55
CA TYR A 200 8.77 -3.70 2.50
C TYR A 200 8.73 -2.44 3.35
N LEU A 201 7.57 -1.81 3.52
CA LEU A 201 7.39 -0.70 4.46
C LEU A 201 7.61 -1.15 5.91
N CYS A 202 7.05 -2.32 6.28
CA CYS A 202 7.27 -2.95 7.58
C CYS A 202 8.77 -3.20 7.82
N LYS A 203 9.47 -3.83 6.87
CA LYS A 203 10.93 -4.07 6.96
C LYS A 203 11.72 -2.77 7.14
N LEU A 204 11.33 -1.73 6.41
CA LEU A 204 11.98 -0.42 6.49
C LEU A 204 11.79 0.21 7.88
N PHE A 205 10.57 0.20 8.43
CA PHE A 205 10.29 0.77 9.76
C PHE A 205 10.90 -0.07 10.89
N ALA A 206 10.97 -1.38 10.71
CA ALA A 206 11.63 -2.28 11.65
C ALA A 206 13.17 -2.22 11.60
N GLY A 207 13.75 -1.50 10.64
CA GLY A 207 15.20 -1.41 10.46
C GLY A 207 15.87 -2.69 9.96
N VAL A 208 15.11 -3.56 9.26
CA VAL A 208 15.60 -4.83 8.70
C VAL A 208 15.89 -4.65 7.21
N ASP A 209 17.14 -4.91 6.79
CA ASP A 209 17.56 -4.79 5.37
C ASP A 209 17.15 -3.43 4.76
N GLU A 210 17.50 -2.34 5.44
CA GLU A 210 17.02 -0.99 5.14
C GLU A 210 17.25 -0.58 3.67
N GLU A 211 18.42 -0.90 3.10
CA GLU A 211 18.73 -0.55 1.72
C GLU A 211 17.92 -1.36 0.72
N GLY A 212 17.86 -2.68 0.89
CA GLY A 212 17.10 -3.58 0.04
C GLY A 212 15.60 -3.34 0.17
N ALA A 213 15.10 -3.14 1.40
CA ALA A 213 13.71 -2.83 1.68
C ALA A 213 13.29 -1.51 1.03
N ALA A 214 14.09 -0.43 1.17
CA ALA A 214 13.78 0.86 0.57
C ALA A 214 13.68 0.78 -0.96
N LYS A 215 14.63 0.11 -1.61
CA LYS A 215 14.63 -0.04 -3.07
C LYS A 215 13.42 -0.82 -3.58
N ARG A 216 13.10 -1.94 -2.93
CA ARG A 216 11.95 -2.78 -3.26
C ARG A 216 10.63 -2.07 -2.96
N LEU A 217 10.57 -1.30 -1.86
CA LEU A 217 9.41 -0.47 -1.53
C LEU A 217 9.10 0.56 -2.63
N PHE A 218 10.11 1.22 -3.21
CA PHE A 218 9.87 2.14 -4.33
C PHE A 218 9.30 1.42 -5.55
N VAL A 219 9.78 0.21 -5.86
CA VAL A 219 9.29 -0.57 -7.01
C VAL A 219 7.85 -1.02 -6.78
N THR A 220 7.59 -1.73 -5.69
CA THR A 220 6.26 -2.28 -5.38
C THR A 220 5.26 -1.19 -4.98
N GLY A 221 5.73 -0.16 -4.28
CA GLY A 221 4.89 0.96 -3.85
C GLY A 221 4.40 1.82 -5.03
N ILE A 222 5.23 2.07 -6.04
CA ILE A 222 4.78 2.76 -7.27
C ILE A 222 3.70 1.94 -7.96
N LEU A 223 3.90 0.64 -8.11
CA LEU A 223 2.91 -0.25 -8.73
C LEU A 223 1.61 -0.26 -7.93
N ALA A 224 1.69 -0.47 -6.61
CA ALA A 224 0.53 -0.49 -5.73
C ALA A 224 -0.26 0.82 -5.77
N VAL A 225 0.44 1.95 -5.62
CA VAL A 225 -0.19 3.28 -5.59
C VAL A 225 -0.89 3.59 -6.92
N VAL A 226 -0.19 3.41 -8.04
CA VAL A 226 -0.75 3.75 -9.36
C VAL A 226 -2.00 2.92 -9.64
N LEU A 227 -1.95 1.61 -9.47
CA LEU A 227 -3.08 0.74 -9.75
C LEU A 227 -4.24 0.96 -8.77
N THR A 228 -3.96 1.02 -7.46
CA THR A 228 -5.02 1.20 -6.46
C THR A 228 -5.74 2.54 -6.65
N LEU A 229 -5.01 3.65 -6.83
CA LEU A 229 -5.64 4.96 -7.00
C LEU A 229 -6.39 5.07 -8.34
N THR A 230 -5.86 4.50 -9.42
CA THR A 230 -6.55 4.50 -10.73
C THR A 230 -7.89 3.78 -10.65
N TYR A 231 -8.00 2.74 -9.83
CA TYR A 231 -9.23 2.00 -9.65
C TYR A 231 -10.18 2.69 -8.65
N THR A 232 -9.68 3.04 -7.46
CA THR A 232 -10.53 3.47 -6.34
C THR A 232 -11.05 4.90 -6.49
N VAL A 233 -10.24 5.83 -7.03
CA VAL A 233 -10.63 7.24 -7.13
C VAL A 233 -11.84 7.44 -8.05
N PRO A 234 -11.87 6.92 -9.30
CA PRO A 234 -13.03 7.07 -10.16
C PRO A 234 -14.27 6.36 -9.61
N ASN A 235 -14.11 5.16 -9.05
CA ASN A 235 -15.24 4.39 -8.52
C ASN A 235 -15.93 5.15 -7.37
N LEU A 236 -15.15 5.68 -6.41
CA LEU A 236 -15.71 6.45 -5.30
C LEU A 236 -16.25 7.82 -5.75
N ALA A 237 -15.66 8.44 -6.78
CA ALA A 237 -16.18 9.69 -7.35
C ALA A 237 -17.53 9.49 -8.04
N LEU A 238 -17.72 8.39 -8.78
CA LEU A 238 -19.00 8.05 -9.40
C LEU A 238 -20.09 7.75 -8.38
N LEU A 239 -19.74 7.12 -7.26
CA LEU A 239 -20.66 6.90 -6.16
C LEU A 239 -21.21 8.24 -5.60
N LEU A 240 -20.36 9.28 -5.52
CA LEU A 240 -20.78 10.62 -5.09
C LEU A 240 -21.69 11.33 -6.12
N LEU A 241 -21.68 10.88 -7.37
CA LEU A 241 -22.53 11.38 -8.44
C LEU A 241 -23.82 10.55 -8.64
N ASP A 242 -24.17 9.73 -7.64
CA ASP A 242 -25.35 8.84 -7.64
C ASP A 242 -25.36 7.83 -8.80
N ARG A 243 -24.21 7.55 -9.38
CA ARG A 243 -24.02 6.51 -10.39
C ARG A 243 -23.40 5.28 -9.70
N SER A 244 -24.25 4.29 -9.42
CA SER A 244 -23.77 3.01 -8.92
C SER A 244 -23.01 2.28 -10.03
N TYR A 245 -21.71 2.13 -9.85
CA TYR A 245 -20.92 1.22 -10.66
C TYR A 245 -21.22 -0.20 -10.19
N PRO A 246 -21.55 -1.12 -11.08
CA PRO A 246 -21.72 -2.53 -10.74
C PRO A 246 -20.38 -3.21 -10.47
N GLY A 247 -19.41 -2.48 -9.98
CA GLY A 247 -18.15 -2.98 -9.46
C GLY A 247 -18.43 -3.82 -8.24
N GLU A 248 -17.93 -5.04 -8.25
CA GLU A 248 -18.23 -6.04 -7.23
C GLU A 248 -17.62 -5.70 -5.86
N ILE A 249 -16.58 -4.84 -5.80
CA ILE A 249 -15.91 -4.49 -4.54
C ILE A 249 -16.68 -3.37 -3.81
N PRO A 250 -17.21 -3.63 -2.62
CA PRO A 250 -17.95 -2.63 -1.85
C PRO A 250 -17.16 -1.33 -1.61
N PRO A 251 -17.82 -0.15 -1.65
CA PRO A 251 -17.17 1.14 -1.43
C PRO A 251 -16.43 1.24 -0.10
N ALA A 252 -16.94 0.58 0.94
CA ALA A 252 -16.30 0.52 2.26
C ALA A 252 -14.90 -0.12 2.18
N ILE A 253 -14.73 -1.18 1.39
CA ILE A 253 -13.44 -1.86 1.19
C ILE A 253 -12.51 -0.98 0.34
N GLN A 254 -13.06 -0.34 -0.70
CA GLN A 254 -12.30 0.58 -1.55
C GLN A 254 -11.79 1.80 -0.78
N LEU A 255 -12.55 2.31 0.19
CA LEU A 255 -12.15 3.43 1.05
C LEU A 255 -10.88 3.10 1.85
N ALA A 256 -10.79 1.89 2.41
CA ALA A 256 -9.59 1.45 3.14
C ALA A 256 -8.36 1.40 2.23
N SER A 257 -8.47 0.79 1.04
CA SER A 257 -7.36 0.69 0.10
C SER A 257 -6.93 2.06 -0.46
N LEU A 258 -7.89 2.98 -0.68
CA LEU A 258 -7.61 4.36 -1.06
C LEU A 258 -6.78 5.08 0.01
N GLY A 259 -7.18 5.00 1.27
CA GLY A 259 -6.47 5.62 2.39
C GLY A 259 -5.03 5.13 2.49
N VAL A 260 -4.82 3.82 2.42
CA VAL A 260 -3.48 3.20 2.47
C VAL A 260 -2.64 3.58 1.27
N ALA A 261 -3.19 3.59 0.05
CA ALA A 261 -2.48 3.97 -1.16
C ALA A 261 -2.08 5.46 -1.15
N ALA A 262 -2.95 6.35 -0.67
CA ALA A 262 -2.66 7.78 -0.50
C ALA A 262 -1.52 8.01 0.51
N PHE A 263 -1.54 7.30 1.64
CA PHE A 263 -0.45 7.34 2.60
C PHE A 263 0.87 6.86 1.98
N LEU A 264 0.87 5.72 1.27
CA LEU A 264 2.06 5.19 0.59
C LEU A 264 2.60 6.19 -0.43
N LEU A 265 1.75 6.81 -1.25
CA LEU A 265 2.17 7.80 -2.23
C LEU A 265 2.93 8.94 -1.57
N LEU A 266 2.34 9.53 -0.54
CA LEU A 266 2.94 10.66 0.14
C LEU A 266 4.22 10.27 0.89
N PHE A 267 4.22 9.09 1.51
CA PHE A 267 5.41 8.53 2.14
C PHE A 267 6.55 8.37 1.12
N LEU A 268 6.32 7.78 -0.05
CA LEU A 268 7.33 7.59 -1.09
C LEU A 268 7.89 8.92 -1.60
N VAL A 269 7.02 9.92 -1.84
CA VAL A 269 7.43 11.25 -2.27
C VAL A 269 8.34 11.92 -1.24
N THR A 270 7.97 11.82 0.03
CA THR A 270 8.72 12.43 1.14
C THR A 270 10.02 11.66 1.42
N PHE A 271 9.94 10.34 1.49
CA PHE A 271 11.08 9.47 1.74
C PHE A 271 12.16 9.61 0.68
N ARG A 272 11.78 9.78 -0.59
CA ARG A 272 12.72 10.11 -1.66
C ARG A 272 13.56 11.35 -1.36
N LYS A 273 12.96 12.38 -0.78
CA LYS A 273 13.63 13.65 -0.51
C LYS A 273 14.75 13.51 0.53
N TYR A 274 14.58 12.60 1.49
CA TYR A 274 15.46 12.49 2.67
C TYR A 274 16.38 11.26 2.65
N SER A 275 16.03 10.21 1.95
CA SER A 275 16.71 8.91 1.99
C SER A 275 17.75 8.72 0.88
N LEU A 276 17.61 9.40 -0.26
CA LEU A 276 18.53 9.21 -1.39
C LEU A 276 19.84 9.93 -1.19
N ARG A 277 20.90 9.19 -0.90
CA ARG A 277 22.29 9.70 -0.88
C ARG A 277 22.95 9.46 -2.24
N ARG A 278 23.83 10.37 -2.63
CA ARG A 278 24.73 10.14 -3.78
C ARG A 278 25.81 9.16 -3.33
N THR A 279 26.04 8.11 -4.12
CA THR A 279 27.24 7.29 -3.95
C THR A 279 28.46 8.21 -4.06
N PRO A 280 29.37 8.24 -3.08
CA PRO A 280 30.61 9.00 -3.23
C PRO A 280 31.33 8.53 -4.49
N LYS A 281 31.71 9.44 -5.37
CA LYS A 281 32.58 9.12 -6.50
C LYS A 281 33.95 8.81 -5.95
N GLY A 282 34.33 7.53 -5.94
CA GLY A 282 35.70 7.10 -5.68
C GLY A 282 36.16 7.33 -4.24
N GLY A 283 35.67 6.53 -3.32
CA GLY A 283 36.24 6.42 -1.98
C GLY A 283 35.65 5.17 -1.33
N THR A 284 36.53 4.27 -0.96
CA THR A 284 36.25 3.10 -0.11
C THR A 284 35.91 3.56 1.31
N GLU A 285 34.81 4.29 1.49
CA GLU A 285 34.22 4.41 2.82
C GLU A 285 33.44 3.13 3.10
N ARG A 286 34.10 2.22 3.80
CA ARG A 286 33.44 1.09 4.46
C ARG A 286 32.29 1.63 5.30
N PRO A 287 31.14 0.92 5.34
CA PRO A 287 30.08 1.27 6.27
C PRO A 287 30.66 1.36 7.66
N VAL A 288 30.45 2.49 8.32
CA VAL A 288 30.83 2.64 9.74
C VAL A 288 30.05 1.57 10.51
N PRO A 289 30.75 0.65 11.22
CA PRO A 289 30.05 -0.36 12.01
C PRO A 289 29.17 0.34 13.04
N ARG A 290 27.93 -0.07 13.17
CA ARG A 290 27.06 0.37 14.26
C ARG A 290 27.74 0.05 15.59
N HIS A 291 28.21 1.06 16.32
CA HIS A 291 28.51 0.96 17.73
C HIS A 291 27.20 0.66 18.48
N GLY A 292 27.01 -0.60 18.85
CA GLY A 292 25.82 -1.05 19.54
C GLY A 292 25.87 -2.50 20.02
N ALA A 293 27.07 -3.03 20.22
CA ALA A 293 27.25 -4.21 21.02
C ALA A 293 28.36 -3.90 22.04
N ARG A 294 28.01 -3.25 23.13
CA ARG A 294 28.81 -3.28 24.35
C ARG A 294 28.85 -4.72 24.83
N SER A 295 29.89 -5.43 24.44
CA SER A 295 30.33 -6.61 25.20
C SER A 295 30.78 -6.13 26.59
N GLN A 296 29.91 -6.31 27.56
CA GLN A 296 30.33 -6.43 28.94
C GLN A 296 31.13 -7.75 29.02
N MET A 297 32.42 -7.71 28.69
CA MET A 297 33.37 -8.68 29.19
C MET A 297 33.86 -8.16 30.51
N GLY A 298 33.55 -8.93 31.55
CA GLY A 298 33.91 -8.66 32.93
C GLY A 298 35.39 -8.39 33.14
N GLU A 299 35.66 -7.36 33.89
CA GLU A 299 36.88 -7.24 34.66
C GLU A 299 36.89 -8.33 35.73
N GLY A 300 37.72 -9.32 35.47
CA GLY A 300 38.13 -10.29 36.53
C GLY A 300 39.00 -9.57 37.56
N PRO A 301 38.89 -9.91 38.84
CA PRO A 301 39.65 -9.26 39.89
C PRO A 301 41.15 -9.62 39.79
N ALA A 302 41.98 -8.59 39.89
CA ALA A 302 43.44 -8.72 40.02
C ALA A 302 43.81 -9.50 41.27
N GLY A 303 44.51 -10.62 41.06
CA GLY A 303 45.11 -11.41 42.15
C GLY A 303 46.36 -10.67 42.73
N PRO A 304 46.65 -10.87 44.01
CA PRO A 304 47.75 -10.21 44.68
C PRO A 304 49.13 -10.77 44.26
N SER A 305 50.12 -9.87 44.12
CA SER A 305 51.51 -10.19 43.90
C SER A 305 52.13 -10.92 45.11
N PRO A 306 53.00 -11.93 44.91
CA PRO A 306 53.80 -12.51 45.98
C PRO A 306 55.02 -11.63 46.28
N MET A 307 55.36 -11.52 47.57
CA MET A 307 56.65 -11.08 48.07
C MET A 307 57.73 -12.09 47.76
#